data_a4f5a7898216aed8e12eb24767b1133c
#
_entry.id   a4f5a7898216aed8e12eb24767b1133c
#
_cell.length_a   1.000
_cell.length_b   1.000
_cell.length_c   1.000
_cell.angle_alpha   90.00
_cell.angle_beta   90.00
_cell.angle_gamma   90.00
#
_symmetry.space_group_name_H-M   'P 1'
#
loop_
_entity.id
_entity.type
_entity.pdbx_description
1 polymer ?
#
loop_
_entity_poly.entity_id
_entity_poly.type
_entity_poly.pdbx_seq_one_letter_code
_entity_poly.pdbx_strand_id
1 'polypeptide(L)'
;MKVIKENNFTDVFPLRITCKRVVDKYGFSYGHEKDFCGSELEVDATDIKKHDWFKYPCFNGTDYGVICPICGNFIPINVNEIPSKVRKEAKEILLNSKNED
;
A
#
# COMPACT_ATOMS: atom_id res chain seq x y z
N MET A 1 24.42 8.25 23.54
CA MET A 1 24.64 7.98 22.12
C MET A 1 24.14 9.16 21.30
N LYS A 2 24.95 9.59 20.35
CA LYS A 2 24.59 10.74 19.50
C LYS A 2 24.23 10.25 18.11
N VAL A 3 23.09 10.68 17.60
CA VAL A 3 22.70 10.39 16.21
C VAL A 3 23.41 11.38 15.30
N ILE A 4 24.23 10.86 14.41
CA ILE A 4 25.00 11.68 13.46
C ILE A 4 24.14 12.00 12.24
N LYS A 5 23.41 10.98 11.77
CA LYS A 5 22.49 11.15 10.66
C LYS A 5 21.26 10.30 10.96
N GLU A 6 20.12 10.94 11.01
CA GLU A 6 18.86 10.23 11.16
C GLU A 6 18.34 9.79 9.80
N ASN A 7 18.05 8.49 9.68
CA ASN A 7 17.37 7.98 8.51
C ASN A 7 15.90 8.34 8.63
N ASN A 8 15.56 9.49 8.10
CA ASN A 8 14.23 10.02 8.20
C ASN A 8 13.33 9.36 7.17
N PHE A 9 12.16 8.88 7.62
CA PHE A 9 11.19 8.28 6.73
C PHE A 9 10.74 9.23 5.62
N THR A 10 10.90 10.53 5.78
CA THR A 10 10.57 11.52 4.76
C THR A 10 11.54 11.49 3.59
N ASP A 11 12.70 10.83 3.71
CA ASP A 11 13.66 10.71 2.61
C ASP A 11 13.10 9.90 1.44
N VAL A 12 12.14 9.02 1.71
CA VAL A 12 11.50 8.18 0.70
C VAL A 12 10.33 8.92 0.05
N PHE A 13 9.71 9.83 0.78
CA PHE A 13 8.51 10.53 0.34
C PHE A 13 8.82 11.95 -0.15
N PRO A 14 8.02 12.47 -1.06
CA PRO A 14 6.83 11.83 -1.63
C PRO A 14 7.16 10.75 -2.66
N LEU A 15 6.36 9.69 -2.66
CA LEU A 15 6.46 8.64 -3.67
C LEU A 15 5.50 8.95 -4.81
N ARG A 16 5.93 8.67 -6.04
CA ARG A 16 5.06 8.77 -7.20
C ARG A 16 4.64 7.38 -7.63
N ILE A 17 3.34 7.17 -7.69
CA ILE A 17 2.76 5.90 -8.12
C ILE A 17 1.66 6.16 -9.14
N THR A 18 1.33 5.13 -9.91
CA THR A 18 0.21 5.18 -10.85
C THR A 18 -0.92 4.33 -10.29
N CYS A 19 -2.14 4.85 -10.34
CA CYS A 19 -3.33 4.10 -9.95
C CYS A 19 -3.57 2.98 -10.95
N LYS A 20 -3.12 1.78 -10.62
CA LYS A 20 -3.26 0.61 -11.48
C LYS A 20 -3.39 -0.64 -10.62
N ARG A 21 -3.92 -1.70 -11.20
CA ARG A 21 -3.98 -2.99 -10.57
C ARG A 21 -2.58 -3.54 -10.34
N VAL A 22 -2.32 -3.99 -9.11
CA VAL A 22 -1.06 -4.62 -8.75
C VAL A 22 -1.36 -6.05 -8.34
N VAL A 23 -0.72 -7.00 -9.00
CA VAL A 23 -0.90 -8.43 -8.74
C VAL A 23 0.35 -8.93 -8.03
N ASP A 24 0.15 -9.65 -6.91
CA ASP A 24 1.28 -10.21 -6.17
C ASP A 24 1.79 -11.50 -6.83
N LYS A 25 2.84 -12.08 -6.24
CA LYS A 25 3.47 -13.29 -6.78
C LYS A 25 2.56 -14.52 -6.76
N TYR A 26 1.46 -14.47 -6.02
CA TYR A 26 0.49 -15.57 -5.93
C TYR A 26 -0.72 -15.36 -6.83
N GLY A 27 -0.77 -14.26 -7.57
CA GLY A 27 -1.89 -13.95 -8.45
C GLY A 27 -3.04 -13.23 -7.76
N PHE A 28 -2.87 -12.78 -6.53
CA PHE A 28 -3.91 -12.03 -5.81
C PHE A 28 -3.76 -10.54 -6.07
N SER A 29 -4.89 -9.86 -6.17
CA SER A 29 -4.91 -8.42 -6.38
C SER A 29 -6.14 -7.78 -5.72
N TYR A 30 -6.15 -6.46 -5.65
CA TYR A 30 -7.31 -5.70 -5.21
C TYR A 30 -8.07 -5.19 -6.43
N GLY A 31 -9.39 -5.41 -6.44
CA GLY A 31 -10.25 -4.91 -7.50
C GLY A 31 -9.98 -5.53 -8.88
N HIS A 32 -10.53 -4.89 -9.88
CA HIS A 32 -10.38 -5.30 -11.28
C HIS A 32 -9.65 -4.20 -12.03
N GLU A 33 -8.85 -4.58 -13.04
CA GLU A 33 -8.04 -3.65 -13.81
C GLU A 33 -8.85 -2.46 -14.34
N LYS A 34 -10.05 -2.71 -14.81
CA LYS A 34 -10.94 -1.68 -15.37
C LYS A 34 -11.43 -0.65 -14.35
N ASP A 35 -11.33 -0.96 -13.06
CA ASP A 35 -11.80 -0.08 -11.99
C ASP A 35 -10.76 0.96 -11.59
N PHE A 36 -9.54 0.83 -12.06
CA PHE A 36 -8.44 1.74 -11.75
C PHE A 36 -8.40 2.89 -12.74
N CYS A 37 -8.24 4.10 -12.23
CA CYS A 37 -8.36 5.30 -13.05
C CYS A 37 -7.11 5.68 -13.84
N GLY A 38 -5.96 5.08 -13.54
CA GLY A 38 -4.70 5.36 -14.24
C GLY A 38 -4.03 6.68 -13.88
N SER A 39 -4.54 7.38 -12.88
CA SER A 39 -3.97 8.67 -12.47
C SER A 39 -2.61 8.51 -11.81
N GLU A 40 -1.73 9.48 -12.02
CA GLU A 40 -0.49 9.56 -11.25
C GLU A 40 -0.78 10.20 -9.90
N LEU A 41 -0.22 9.60 -8.85
CA LEU A 41 -0.44 10.05 -7.48
C LEU A 41 0.89 10.33 -6.81
N GLU A 42 0.91 11.38 -6.02
CA GLU A 42 2.03 11.69 -5.14
C GLU A 42 1.62 11.35 -3.73
N VAL A 43 2.39 10.46 -3.09
CA VAL A 43 2.03 9.83 -1.82
C VAL A 43 2.98 10.31 -0.73
N ASP A 44 2.43 10.85 0.34
CA ASP A 44 3.16 11.21 1.54
C ASP A 44 3.11 10.08 2.57
N ALA A 45 4.00 10.16 3.56
CA ALA A 45 4.06 9.15 4.62
C ALA A 45 2.71 9.01 5.35
N THR A 46 1.98 10.11 5.51
CA THR A 46 0.68 10.09 6.20
C THR A 46 -0.43 9.43 5.38
N ASP A 47 -0.21 9.25 4.09
CA ASP A 47 -1.20 8.61 3.21
C ASP A 47 -1.15 7.09 3.26
N ILE A 48 -0.10 6.53 3.84
CA ILE A 48 0.07 5.08 3.89
C ILE A 48 -0.95 4.46 4.83
N LYS A 49 -1.65 3.44 4.32
CA LYS A 49 -2.65 2.68 5.07
C LYS A 49 -2.21 1.23 5.15
N LYS A 50 -2.77 0.53 6.11
CA LYS A 50 -2.50 -0.87 6.37
C LYS A 50 -3.77 -1.67 6.19
N HIS A 51 -3.69 -2.80 5.50
CA HIS A 51 -4.81 -3.71 5.34
C HIS A 51 -4.38 -5.13 5.66
N ASP A 52 -5.01 -5.72 6.68
CA ASP A 52 -4.86 -7.14 7.00
C ASP A 52 -5.90 -7.91 6.21
N TRP A 53 -5.44 -8.84 5.39
CA TRP A 53 -6.32 -9.60 4.54
C TRP A 53 -6.27 -11.09 4.88
N PHE A 54 -7.36 -11.75 4.59
CA PHE A 54 -7.49 -13.19 4.75
C PHE A 54 -8.19 -13.77 3.53
N LYS A 55 -7.67 -14.89 3.05
CA LYS A 55 -8.30 -15.64 1.96
C LYS A 55 -8.40 -17.10 2.36
N TYR A 56 -9.62 -17.60 2.36
CA TYR A 56 -9.89 -19.01 2.68
C TYR A 56 -9.12 -19.92 1.71
N PRO A 57 -8.53 -21.04 2.16
CA PRO A 57 -8.68 -21.62 3.52
C PRO A 57 -7.63 -21.16 4.54
N CYS A 58 -6.46 -20.65 4.12
CA CYS A 58 -5.39 -20.37 5.07
C CYS A 58 -4.43 -19.26 4.63
N PHE A 59 -4.75 -18.52 3.58
CA PHE A 59 -3.89 -17.44 3.13
C PHE A 59 -4.23 -16.16 3.90
N ASN A 60 -3.21 -15.55 4.51
CA ASN A 60 -3.38 -14.28 5.17
C ASN A 60 -2.11 -13.43 5.01
N GLY A 61 -2.24 -12.16 5.30
CA GLY A 61 -1.11 -11.25 5.24
C GLY A 61 -1.53 -9.82 5.50
N THR A 62 -0.54 -8.94 5.48
CA THR A 62 -0.74 -7.51 5.66
C THR A 62 -0.14 -6.79 4.46
N ASP A 63 -0.92 -5.91 3.85
CA ASP A 63 -0.46 -5.05 2.78
C ASP A 63 -0.48 -3.60 3.23
N TYR A 64 0.48 -2.84 2.76
CA TYR A 64 0.56 -1.39 2.96
C TYR A 64 0.38 -0.72 1.61
N GLY A 65 -0.34 0.37 1.59
CA GLY A 65 -0.58 1.07 0.35
C GLY A 65 -1.41 2.33 0.59
N VAL A 66 -2.06 2.80 -0.46
CA VAL A 66 -2.85 4.03 -0.40
C VAL A 66 -4.21 3.82 -1.06
N ILE A 67 -5.15 4.68 -0.68
CA ILE A 67 -6.47 4.73 -1.33
C ILE A 67 -6.42 5.85 -2.36
N CYS A 68 -6.71 5.53 -3.62
CA CYS A 68 -6.79 6.53 -4.68
C CYS A 68 -7.92 7.51 -4.37
N PRO A 69 -7.65 8.82 -4.33
CA PRO A 69 -8.70 9.80 -4.03
C PRO A 69 -9.71 9.97 -5.17
N ILE A 70 -9.39 9.46 -6.34
CA ILE A 70 -10.25 9.63 -7.52
C ILE A 70 -11.21 8.45 -7.65
N CYS A 71 -10.71 7.22 -7.63
CA CYS A 71 -11.53 6.02 -7.83
C CYS A 71 -11.78 5.21 -6.55
N GLY A 72 -11.08 5.50 -5.47
CA GLY A 72 -11.27 4.83 -4.19
C GLY A 72 -10.65 3.44 -4.08
N ASN A 73 -9.89 3.00 -5.07
CA ASN A 73 -9.26 1.70 -5.03
C ASN A 73 -8.01 1.70 -4.17
N PHE A 74 -7.74 0.57 -3.54
CA PHE A 74 -6.53 0.38 -2.76
C PHE A 74 -5.38 -0.02 -3.68
N ILE A 75 -4.27 0.71 -3.59
CA ILE A 75 -3.08 0.47 -4.40
C ILE A 75 -1.97 0.01 -3.46
N PRO A 76 -1.61 -1.28 -3.48
CA PRO A 76 -0.54 -1.76 -2.60
C PRO A 76 0.82 -1.23 -3.04
N ILE A 77 1.67 -0.93 -2.06
CA ILE A 77 3.02 -0.47 -2.28
C ILE A 77 3.96 -1.51 -1.65
N ASN A 78 5.07 -1.77 -2.32
CA ASN A 78 6.05 -2.73 -1.83
C ASN A 78 6.55 -2.31 -0.44
N VAL A 79 6.47 -3.24 0.52
CA VAL A 79 6.89 -2.96 1.90
C VAL A 79 8.36 -2.53 2.00
N ASN A 80 9.19 -2.96 1.06
CA ASN A 80 10.60 -2.56 1.03
C ASN A 80 10.78 -1.08 0.70
N GLU A 81 9.78 -0.45 0.11
CA GLU A 81 9.79 0.97 -0.20
C GLU A 81 9.23 1.81 0.94
N ILE A 82 8.67 1.19 1.97
CA ILE A 82 8.05 1.88 3.09
C ILE A 82 8.91 1.68 4.33
N PRO A 83 9.47 2.75 4.91
CA PRO A 83 10.25 2.64 6.15
C PRO A 83 9.43 2.02 7.28
N SER A 84 10.08 1.25 8.14
CA SER A 84 9.38 0.53 9.21
C SER A 84 8.62 1.46 10.15
N LYS A 85 9.12 2.65 10.38
CA LYS A 85 8.43 3.65 11.21
C LYS A 85 7.08 4.04 10.60
N VAL A 86 7.05 4.25 9.29
CA VAL A 86 5.81 4.58 8.58
C VAL A 86 4.84 3.41 8.63
N ARG A 87 5.34 2.18 8.48
CA ARG A 87 4.50 0.98 8.58
C ARG A 87 3.85 0.85 9.95
N LYS A 88 4.60 1.15 11.03
CA LYS A 88 4.07 1.10 12.39
C LYS A 88 2.99 2.14 12.65
N GLU A 89 3.09 3.28 12.01
CA GLU A 89 2.16 4.39 12.19
C GLU A 89 0.98 4.36 11.22
N ALA A 90 1.01 3.45 10.24
CA ALA A 90 -0.04 3.35 9.23
C ALA A 90 -1.38 2.97 9.87
N LYS A 91 -2.43 3.67 9.48
CA LYS A 91 -3.78 3.38 9.96
C LYS A 91 -4.34 2.16 9.26
N GLU A 92 -5.03 1.32 10.02
CA GLU A 92 -5.70 0.15 9.48
C GLU A 92 -6.99 0.57 8.78
N ILE A 93 -7.25 -0.06 7.63
CA ILE A 93 -8.48 0.17 6.88
C ILE A 93 -9.22 -1.15 6.69
N LEU A 94 -10.52 -1.06 6.51
CA LEU A 94 -11.36 -2.21 6.22
C LEU A 94 -11.63 -2.26 4.71
N LEU A 95 -11.18 -3.34 4.10
CA LEU A 95 -11.41 -3.60 2.67
C LEU A 95 -11.93 -5.01 2.51
N ASN A 96 -12.48 -5.30 1.33
CA ASN A 96 -12.77 -6.68 0.96
C ASN A 96 -11.46 -7.45 0.82
N SER A 97 -11.52 -8.76 1.05
CA SER A 97 -10.36 -9.63 0.86
C SER A 97 -9.83 -9.51 -0.56
N LYS A 98 -8.52 -9.80 -0.72
CA LYS A 98 -7.90 -9.81 -2.04
C LYS A 98 -8.62 -10.76 -2.99
N ASN A 99 -8.76 -10.35 -4.22
CA ASN A 99 -9.34 -11.18 -5.27
C ASN A 99 -8.27 -12.10 -5.86
N GLU A 100 -8.68 -13.31 -6.19
CA GLU A 100 -7.82 -14.23 -6.92
C GLU A 100 -7.90 -13.93 -8.41
N ASP A 101 -6.74 -13.95 -9.03
CA ASP A 101 -6.64 -13.68 -10.46
C ASP A 101 -6.93 -14.93 -11.28
#